data_19ae1684cac9ff17c83e553c3426f81e
#
_entry.id   19ae1684cac9ff17c83e553c3426f81e
#
_cell.length_a   1.000
_cell.length_b   1.000
_cell.length_c   1.000
_cell.angle_alpha   90.00
_cell.angle_beta   90.00
_cell.angle_gamma   90.00
#
_symmetry.space_group_name_H-M   'P 1'
#
loop_
_entity.id
_entity.type
_entity.pdbx_description
1 polymer ?
#
loop_
_entity_poly.entity_id
_entity_poly.type
_entity_poly.pdbx_seq_one_letter_code
_entity_poly.pdbx_strand_id
1 'polypeptide(L)'
;MIYSSSAASYGTNGHYPSNLYGWSKYVAEQYVISNGGLALRYFNVYGPGEEHKGNMASMAYQMFKAGEAKLFPGEPQRDFIYVDDVVLANLHALAHYDVLSGKKYDVGLGEAHTFEYIADILEIPYTYHDPSAIPEGYQFYTCSNPRYWMPGWAPQYSLKTALKLCKTYWQKLQANQDNGQCSSEDGNPGMQVIGG
;
A
#
# COMPACT_ATOMS: atom_id res chain seq x y z
N MET A 1 2.88 -2.30 -23.45
CA MET A 1 2.49 -1.42 -22.30
C MET A 1 2.22 -2.27 -21.08
N ILE A 2 2.81 -1.91 -19.91
CA ILE A 2 2.50 -2.52 -18.61
C ILE A 2 1.58 -1.55 -17.85
N TYR A 3 0.43 -2.04 -17.36
CA TYR A 3 -0.58 -1.24 -16.68
C TYR A 3 -0.69 -1.61 -15.20
N SER A 4 -0.63 -0.61 -14.33
CA SER A 4 -0.85 -0.73 -12.89
C SER A 4 -2.35 -0.82 -12.58
N SER A 5 -2.89 -2.04 -12.60
CA SER A 5 -4.24 -2.37 -12.20
C SER A 5 -4.34 -2.52 -10.66
N SER A 6 -5.44 -3.05 -10.15
CA SER A 6 -5.71 -3.17 -8.71
C SER A 6 -6.53 -4.42 -8.41
N ALA A 7 -6.34 -4.97 -7.22
CA ALA A 7 -7.21 -5.99 -6.64
C ALA A 7 -8.68 -5.55 -6.53
N ALA A 8 -8.95 -4.23 -6.47
CA ALA A 8 -10.30 -3.68 -6.51
C ALA A 8 -11.10 -4.07 -7.77
N SER A 9 -10.40 -4.50 -8.84
CA SER A 9 -11.03 -5.04 -10.06
C SER A 9 -11.78 -6.35 -9.83
N TYR A 10 -11.55 -7.06 -8.72
CA TYR A 10 -12.30 -8.28 -8.36
C TYR A 10 -13.64 -7.99 -7.71
N GLY A 11 -13.79 -6.82 -7.03
CA GLY A 11 -14.95 -6.48 -6.23
C GLY A 11 -15.16 -7.41 -5.03
N THR A 12 -16.32 -7.30 -4.39
CA THR A 12 -16.67 -8.08 -3.19
C THR A 12 -17.07 -9.54 -3.49
N ASN A 13 -17.49 -9.81 -4.72
CA ASN A 13 -17.96 -11.15 -5.16
C ASN A 13 -16.93 -11.91 -6.00
N GLY A 14 -15.73 -11.35 -6.22
CA GLY A 14 -14.67 -11.96 -7.01
C GLY A 14 -14.87 -11.91 -8.54
N HIS A 15 -15.94 -11.31 -9.03
CA HIS A 15 -16.26 -11.28 -10.46
C HIS A 15 -16.17 -9.89 -11.10
N TYR A 16 -16.82 -8.89 -10.47
CA TYR A 16 -16.89 -7.53 -10.99
C TYR A 16 -16.61 -6.50 -9.89
N PRO A 17 -16.07 -5.33 -10.27
CA PRO A 17 -15.81 -4.25 -9.33
C PRO A 17 -17.05 -3.81 -8.57
N SER A 18 -16.90 -3.45 -7.29
CA SER A 18 -17.99 -3.02 -6.41
C SER A 18 -18.11 -1.49 -6.30
N ASN A 19 -17.14 -0.73 -6.87
CA ASN A 19 -17.11 0.72 -6.79
C ASN A 19 -16.49 1.35 -8.04
N LEU A 20 -16.62 2.68 -8.19
CA LEU A 20 -16.13 3.42 -9.36
C LEU A 20 -14.62 3.30 -9.57
N TYR A 21 -13.83 3.26 -8.49
CA TYR A 21 -12.38 3.07 -8.59
C TYR A 21 -12.05 1.70 -9.21
N GLY A 22 -12.65 0.63 -8.69
CA GLY A 22 -12.47 -0.72 -9.23
C GLY A 22 -12.89 -0.80 -10.69
N TRP A 23 -14.02 -0.20 -11.06
CA TRP A 23 -14.50 -0.14 -12.44
C TRP A 23 -13.52 0.61 -13.36
N SER A 24 -12.97 1.76 -12.94
CA SER A 24 -11.98 2.50 -13.72
C SER A 24 -10.74 1.66 -13.99
N LYS A 25 -10.26 0.93 -12.98
CA LYS A 25 -9.11 0.02 -13.12
C LYS A 25 -9.43 -1.17 -14.02
N TYR A 26 -10.60 -1.76 -13.86
CA TYR A 26 -11.04 -2.91 -14.66
C TYR A 26 -11.18 -2.55 -16.15
N VAL A 27 -11.86 -1.46 -16.48
CA VAL A 27 -12.05 -1.04 -17.88
C VAL A 27 -10.72 -0.74 -18.56
N ALA A 28 -9.83 0.00 -17.90
CA ALA A 28 -8.49 0.27 -18.43
C ALA A 28 -7.65 -1.01 -18.58
N GLU A 29 -7.76 -1.93 -17.63
CA GLU A 29 -7.12 -3.26 -17.73
C GLU A 29 -7.60 -4.04 -18.97
N GLN A 30 -8.92 -4.11 -19.21
CA GLN A 30 -9.46 -4.80 -20.39
C GLN A 30 -8.98 -4.15 -21.69
N TYR A 31 -8.95 -2.82 -21.74
CA TYR A 31 -8.43 -2.09 -22.89
C TYR A 31 -6.95 -2.42 -23.15
N VAL A 32 -6.12 -2.40 -22.11
CA VAL A 32 -4.68 -2.70 -22.23
C VAL A 32 -4.44 -4.12 -22.72
N ILE A 33 -5.14 -5.11 -22.13
CA ILE A 33 -5.00 -6.52 -22.51
C ILE A 33 -5.44 -6.75 -23.95
N SER A 34 -6.58 -6.19 -24.37
CA SER A 34 -7.09 -6.35 -25.76
C SER A 34 -6.20 -5.71 -26.81
N ASN A 35 -5.31 -4.79 -26.40
CA ASN A 35 -4.29 -4.19 -27.27
C ASN A 35 -2.89 -4.81 -27.07
N GLY A 36 -2.81 -6.03 -26.56
CA GLY A 36 -1.55 -6.76 -26.41
C GLY A 36 -0.68 -6.27 -25.27
N GLY A 37 -1.24 -5.49 -24.34
CA GLY A 37 -0.54 -5.04 -23.13
C GLY A 37 -0.58 -6.07 -22.01
N LEU A 38 0.06 -5.75 -20.90
CA LEU A 38 0.13 -6.55 -19.67
C LEU A 38 -0.45 -5.75 -18.49
N ALA A 39 -1.27 -6.37 -17.65
CA ALA A 39 -1.81 -5.73 -16.47
C ALA A 39 -1.33 -6.43 -15.19
N LEU A 40 -0.90 -5.63 -14.20
CA LEU A 40 -0.51 -6.08 -12.87
C LEU A 40 -1.54 -5.58 -11.85
N ARG A 41 -2.27 -6.51 -11.23
CA ARG A 41 -3.24 -6.23 -10.17
C ARG A 41 -2.52 -6.17 -8.83
N TYR A 42 -2.22 -4.96 -8.37
CA TYR A 42 -1.60 -4.76 -7.06
C TYR A 42 -2.62 -4.96 -5.94
N PHE A 43 -2.20 -5.69 -4.92
CA PHE A 43 -2.90 -5.78 -3.66
C PHE A 43 -2.49 -4.62 -2.75
N ASN A 44 -2.56 -4.73 -1.43
CA ASN A 44 -2.30 -3.60 -0.56
C ASN A 44 -0.79 -3.34 -0.43
N VAL A 45 -0.27 -2.50 -1.30
CA VAL A 45 1.15 -2.12 -1.32
C VAL A 45 1.47 -1.21 -0.14
N TYR A 46 2.56 -1.49 0.55
CA TYR A 46 3.10 -0.66 1.62
C TYR A 46 4.64 -0.61 1.55
N GLY A 47 5.23 0.41 2.14
CA GLY A 47 6.69 0.48 2.24
C GLY A 47 7.26 1.88 2.29
N PRO A 48 8.59 2.01 2.28
CA PRO A 48 9.29 3.29 2.19
C PRO A 48 8.87 4.13 0.98
N GLY A 49 8.90 5.45 1.13
CA GLY A 49 8.62 6.39 0.04
C GLY A 49 7.14 6.76 -0.13
N GLU A 50 6.26 6.34 0.79
CA GLU A 50 4.84 6.69 0.73
C GLU A 50 4.44 7.90 1.60
N GLU A 51 5.40 8.51 2.27
CA GLU A 51 5.21 9.59 3.25
C GLU A 51 4.51 10.82 2.65
N HIS A 52 4.76 11.06 1.37
CA HIS A 52 4.17 12.18 0.63
C HIS A 52 2.69 11.97 0.24
N LYS A 53 2.16 10.76 0.37
CA LYS A 53 0.81 10.40 -0.10
C LYS A 53 -0.31 10.86 0.84
N GLY A 54 0.00 11.35 2.05
CA GLY A 54 -0.99 11.77 3.02
C GLY A 54 -2.00 10.66 3.34
N ASN A 55 -3.29 10.96 3.22
CA ASN A 55 -4.37 10.00 3.48
C ASN A 55 -4.46 8.85 2.44
N MET A 56 -3.67 8.91 1.36
CA MET A 56 -3.57 7.85 0.37
C MET A 56 -2.41 6.88 0.63
N ALA A 57 -1.64 7.09 1.70
CA ALA A 57 -0.63 6.16 2.16
C ALA A 57 -1.27 4.85 2.67
N SER A 58 -0.48 3.79 2.75
CA SER A 58 -0.94 2.51 3.27
C SER A 58 -1.45 2.63 4.71
N MET A 59 -2.36 1.74 5.09
CA MET A 59 -2.84 1.66 6.49
C MET A 59 -1.70 1.42 7.47
N ALA A 60 -0.68 0.64 7.08
CA ALA A 60 0.49 0.39 7.92
C ALA A 60 1.24 1.70 8.25
N TYR A 61 1.48 2.55 7.24
CA TYR A 61 2.12 3.85 7.46
C TYR A 61 1.21 4.82 8.24
N GLN A 62 -0.08 4.83 7.94
CA GLN A 62 -1.03 5.69 8.65
C GLN A 62 -1.11 5.35 10.14
N MET A 63 -1.19 4.06 10.49
CA MET A 63 -1.14 3.59 11.89
C MET A 63 0.16 4.01 12.57
N PHE A 64 1.31 3.78 11.92
CA PHE A 64 2.61 4.17 12.43
C PHE A 64 2.69 5.69 12.69
N LYS A 65 2.26 6.50 11.73
CA LYS A 65 2.30 7.96 11.81
C LYS A 65 1.39 8.51 12.91
N ALA A 66 0.21 7.92 13.08
CA ALA A 66 -0.75 8.34 14.11
C ALA A 66 -0.35 7.89 15.52
N GLY A 67 0.44 6.81 15.65
CA GLY A 67 0.77 6.19 16.94
C GLY A 67 -0.38 5.44 17.59
N GLU A 68 -1.55 5.43 16.96
CA GLU A 68 -2.76 4.69 17.36
C GLU A 68 -3.58 4.30 16.14
N ALA A 69 -4.44 3.30 16.26
CA ALA A 69 -5.33 2.89 15.19
C ALA A 69 -6.78 2.74 15.66
N LYS A 70 -7.72 3.07 14.76
CA LYS A 70 -9.12 2.77 14.96
C LYS A 70 -9.60 1.87 13.83
N LEU A 71 -9.91 0.61 14.15
CA LEU A 71 -10.17 -0.46 13.19
C LEU A 71 -11.67 -0.74 13.05
N PHE A 72 -12.10 -1.27 11.93
CA PHE A 72 -13.45 -1.82 11.82
C PHE A 72 -13.50 -3.18 12.52
N PRO A 73 -14.53 -3.48 13.31
CA PRO A 73 -14.71 -4.79 13.90
C PRO A 73 -15.02 -5.85 12.85
N GLY A 74 -14.86 -7.13 13.22
CA GLY A 74 -15.10 -8.26 12.31
C GLY A 74 -13.87 -8.75 11.57
N GLU A 75 -12.69 -8.36 12.03
CA GLU A 75 -11.39 -8.87 11.57
C GLU A 75 -11.21 -8.83 10.03
N PRO A 76 -11.41 -7.67 9.38
CA PRO A 76 -11.21 -7.58 7.94
C PRO A 76 -9.76 -7.91 7.58
N GLN A 77 -9.59 -8.72 6.53
CA GLN A 77 -8.31 -9.24 6.09
C GLN A 77 -7.93 -8.72 4.70
N ARG A 78 -6.65 -8.44 4.52
CA ARG A 78 -6.06 -8.00 3.25
C ARG A 78 -4.75 -8.72 2.99
N ASP A 79 -4.47 -8.91 1.71
CA ASP A 79 -3.14 -9.27 1.24
C ASP A 79 -2.28 -7.99 1.18
N PHE A 80 -1.23 -7.95 1.97
CA PHE A 80 -0.29 -6.84 2.04
C PHE A 80 1.01 -7.22 1.36
N ILE A 81 1.45 -6.43 0.38
CA ILE A 81 2.68 -6.67 -0.35
C ILE A 81 3.69 -5.54 -0.16
N TYR A 82 4.94 -5.90 0.08
CA TYR A 82 6.03 -4.94 0.25
C TYR A 82 6.41 -4.27 -1.08
N VAL A 83 6.72 -2.98 -1.03
CA VAL A 83 7.00 -2.17 -2.22
C VAL A 83 8.15 -2.71 -3.05
N ASP A 84 9.21 -3.26 -2.44
CA ASP A 84 10.34 -3.84 -3.20
C ASP A 84 9.92 -5.08 -4.00
N ASP A 85 9.02 -5.91 -3.48
CA ASP A 85 8.45 -7.03 -4.22
C ASP A 85 7.61 -6.53 -5.42
N VAL A 86 6.91 -5.40 -5.26
CA VAL A 86 6.19 -4.77 -6.37
C VAL A 86 7.16 -4.23 -7.43
N VAL A 87 8.27 -3.62 -7.02
CA VAL A 87 9.34 -3.19 -7.94
C VAL A 87 9.89 -4.39 -8.70
N LEU A 88 10.22 -5.47 -8.00
CA LEU A 88 10.72 -6.71 -8.62
C LEU A 88 9.69 -7.33 -9.58
N ALA A 89 8.39 -7.27 -9.24
CA ALA A 89 7.32 -7.71 -10.13
C ALA A 89 7.30 -6.90 -11.45
N ASN A 90 7.46 -5.57 -11.37
CA ASN A 90 7.51 -4.71 -12.55
C ASN A 90 8.75 -4.98 -13.41
N LEU A 91 9.92 -5.15 -12.79
CA LEU A 91 11.16 -5.50 -13.50
C LEU A 91 11.04 -6.87 -14.18
N HIS A 92 10.46 -7.86 -13.49
CA HIS A 92 10.19 -9.17 -14.07
C HIS A 92 9.23 -9.09 -15.24
N ALA A 93 8.15 -8.33 -15.10
CA ALA A 93 7.18 -8.09 -16.18
C ALA A 93 7.81 -7.43 -17.39
N LEU A 94 8.74 -6.49 -17.19
CA LEU A 94 9.47 -5.82 -18.26
C LEU A 94 10.44 -6.79 -18.97
N ALA A 95 11.20 -7.55 -18.20
CA ALA A 95 12.18 -8.51 -18.74
C ALA A 95 11.55 -9.66 -19.54
N HIS A 96 10.30 -10.03 -19.21
CA HIS A 96 9.59 -11.15 -19.84
C HIS A 96 8.33 -10.69 -20.60
N TYR A 97 8.29 -9.43 -21.02
CA TYR A 97 7.11 -8.81 -21.62
C TYR A 97 6.53 -9.61 -22.78
N ASP A 98 7.36 -10.12 -23.67
CA ASP A 98 6.93 -10.81 -24.89
C ASP A 98 6.11 -12.07 -24.60
N VAL A 99 6.41 -12.79 -23.51
CA VAL A 99 5.71 -14.02 -23.11
C VAL A 99 4.57 -13.76 -22.13
N LEU A 100 4.59 -12.62 -21.43
CA LEU A 100 3.58 -12.25 -20.43
C LEU A 100 2.48 -11.35 -20.98
N SER A 101 2.70 -10.68 -22.11
CA SER A 101 1.75 -9.74 -22.71
C SER A 101 0.40 -10.38 -23.08
N GLY A 102 -0.64 -9.56 -23.20
CA GLY A 102 -2.01 -10.00 -23.47
C GLY A 102 -2.72 -10.64 -22.26
N LYS A 103 -2.15 -10.52 -21.05
CA LYS A 103 -2.68 -11.15 -19.83
C LYS A 103 -2.65 -10.20 -18.64
N LYS A 104 -3.29 -10.64 -17.57
CA LYS A 104 -3.26 -9.99 -16.26
C LYS A 104 -2.69 -10.95 -15.22
N TYR A 105 -2.00 -10.37 -14.22
CA TYR A 105 -1.39 -11.12 -13.14
C TYR A 105 -1.60 -10.41 -11.80
N ASP A 106 -1.74 -11.20 -10.74
CA ASP A 106 -1.78 -10.69 -9.38
C ASP A 106 -0.37 -10.37 -8.88
N VAL A 107 -0.25 -9.27 -8.14
CA VAL A 107 0.96 -8.88 -7.43
C VAL A 107 0.57 -8.68 -5.97
N GLY A 108 0.70 -9.72 -5.20
CA GLY A 108 0.36 -9.83 -3.78
C GLY A 108 1.23 -10.88 -3.10
N LEU A 109 1.12 -10.97 -1.77
CA LEU A 109 1.89 -11.91 -0.95
C LEU A 109 1.32 -13.34 -1.02
N GLY A 110 0.04 -13.50 -1.34
CA GLY A 110 -0.66 -14.80 -1.31
C GLY A 110 -1.17 -15.19 0.07
N GLU A 111 -1.06 -14.29 1.04
CA GLU A 111 -1.52 -14.46 2.42
C GLU A 111 -2.34 -13.26 2.84
N ALA A 112 -3.53 -13.50 3.41
CA ALA A 112 -4.38 -12.44 3.95
C ALA A 112 -4.17 -12.32 5.45
N HIS A 113 -3.99 -11.09 5.92
CA HIS A 113 -3.78 -10.77 7.33
C HIS A 113 -4.74 -9.67 7.78
N THR A 114 -5.12 -9.68 9.08
CA THR A 114 -5.97 -8.67 9.68
C THR A 114 -5.21 -7.35 9.88
N PHE A 115 -5.95 -6.26 10.03
CA PHE A 115 -5.33 -4.98 10.39
C PHE A 115 -4.80 -4.98 11.82
N GLU A 116 -5.43 -5.75 12.72
CA GLU A 116 -4.94 -6.01 14.07
C GLU A 116 -3.53 -6.62 14.05
N TYR A 117 -3.29 -7.61 13.18
CA TYR A 117 -1.97 -8.23 13.03
C TYR A 117 -0.90 -7.23 12.57
N ILE A 118 -1.26 -6.28 11.69
CA ILE A 118 -0.37 -5.18 11.30
C ILE A 118 -0.04 -4.29 12.50
N ALA A 119 -1.07 -3.89 13.27
CA ALA A 119 -0.90 -3.05 14.45
C ALA A 119 -0.01 -3.74 15.51
N ASP A 120 -0.21 -5.04 15.74
CA ASP A 120 0.60 -5.83 16.68
C ASP A 120 2.07 -5.89 16.27
N ILE A 121 2.38 -6.12 14.98
CA ILE A 121 3.78 -6.11 14.50
C ILE A 121 4.42 -4.74 14.63
N LEU A 122 3.65 -3.67 14.38
CA LEU A 122 4.12 -2.30 14.52
C LEU A 122 4.16 -1.84 15.98
N GLU A 123 3.58 -2.61 16.91
CA GLU A 123 3.41 -2.27 18.34
C GLU A 123 2.59 -0.99 18.53
N ILE A 124 1.49 -0.87 17.77
CA ILE A 124 0.57 0.26 17.76
C ILE A 124 -0.71 -0.14 18.51
N PRO A 125 -1.13 0.61 19.55
CA PRO A 125 -2.41 0.36 20.23
C PRO A 125 -3.58 0.63 19.27
N TYR A 126 -4.66 -0.15 19.42
CA TYR A 126 -5.83 0.04 18.59
C TYR A 126 -7.14 -0.09 19.38
N THR A 127 -8.17 0.53 18.84
CA THR A 127 -9.56 0.45 19.29
C THR A 127 -10.46 0.16 18.11
N TYR A 128 -11.76 -0.09 18.35
CA TYR A 128 -12.70 -0.35 17.25
C TYR A 128 -13.67 0.81 17.05
N HIS A 129 -14.06 0.99 15.78
CA HIS A 129 -15.23 1.78 15.44
C HIS A 129 -16.50 1.09 15.92
N ASP A 130 -17.58 1.87 16.07
CA ASP A 130 -18.92 1.30 16.20
C ASP A 130 -19.23 0.45 14.95
N PRO A 131 -19.86 -0.74 15.11
CA PRO A 131 -20.20 -1.59 13.98
C PRO A 131 -21.06 -0.89 12.90
N SER A 132 -21.87 0.10 13.30
CA SER A 132 -22.68 0.90 12.35
C SER A 132 -21.85 1.81 11.43
N ALA A 133 -20.56 2.03 11.74
CA ALA A 133 -19.66 2.83 10.92
C ALA A 133 -19.07 2.03 9.73
N ILE A 134 -19.32 0.72 9.65
CA ILE A 134 -18.85 -0.10 8.52
C ILE A 134 -19.64 0.30 7.27
N PRO A 135 -18.96 0.74 6.19
CA PRO A 135 -19.64 1.13 4.95
C PRO A 135 -20.39 -0.05 4.32
N GLU A 136 -21.54 0.24 3.72
CA GLU A 136 -22.26 -0.75 2.90
C GLU A 136 -21.34 -1.27 1.78
N GLY A 137 -21.33 -2.59 1.57
CA GLY A 137 -20.46 -3.22 0.57
C GLY A 137 -18.98 -3.25 0.96
N TYR A 138 -18.66 -3.04 2.26
CA TYR A 138 -17.28 -3.15 2.72
C TYR A 138 -16.72 -4.54 2.46
N GLN A 139 -15.55 -4.56 1.84
CA GLN A 139 -14.88 -5.83 1.50
C GLN A 139 -14.12 -6.35 2.73
N PHE A 140 -14.60 -7.45 3.31
CA PHE A 140 -13.96 -8.05 4.49
C PHE A 140 -12.72 -8.88 4.18
N TYR A 141 -12.60 -9.39 2.95
CA TYR A 141 -11.49 -10.28 2.59
C TYR A 141 -10.97 -10.00 1.18
N THR A 142 -9.65 -9.87 1.05
CA THR A 142 -8.95 -9.93 -0.25
C THR A 142 -7.63 -10.66 -0.10
N CYS A 143 -7.36 -11.59 -1.02
CA CYS A 143 -6.08 -12.29 -1.10
C CYS A 143 -5.74 -12.56 -2.56
N SER A 144 -4.48 -12.38 -2.94
CA SER A 144 -3.99 -12.82 -4.24
C SER A 144 -3.88 -14.34 -4.29
N ASN A 145 -4.00 -14.89 -5.48
CA ASN A 145 -3.85 -16.32 -5.67
C ASN A 145 -2.54 -16.58 -6.42
N PRO A 146 -1.61 -17.39 -5.87
CA PRO A 146 -0.34 -17.73 -6.53
C PRO A 146 -0.49 -18.31 -7.95
N ARG A 147 -1.64 -18.90 -8.27
CA ARG A 147 -1.95 -19.38 -9.63
C ARG A 147 -2.08 -18.26 -10.67
N TYR A 148 -2.32 -17.03 -10.21
CA TYR A 148 -2.44 -15.84 -11.05
C TYR A 148 -1.20 -14.95 -10.99
N TRP A 149 -0.13 -15.36 -10.32
CA TRP A 149 1.16 -14.68 -10.39
C TRP A 149 1.83 -14.91 -11.75
N MET A 150 2.77 -14.03 -12.08
CA MET A 150 3.59 -14.22 -13.27
C MET A 150 4.45 -15.48 -13.13
N PRO A 151 4.55 -16.32 -14.16
CA PRO A 151 5.49 -17.45 -14.16
C PRO A 151 6.90 -16.98 -13.83
N GLY A 152 7.55 -17.63 -12.87
CA GLY A 152 8.91 -17.31 -12.46
C GLY A 152 9.06 -16.12 -11.49
N TRP A 153 7.97 -15.47 -11.09
CA TRP A 153 7.97 -14.45 -10.05
C TRP A 153 7.24 -14.92 -8.80
N ALA A 154 7.77 -14.56 -7.65
CA ALA A 154 7.11 -14.70 -6.35
C ALA A 154 7.63 -13.60 -5.40
N PRO A 155 6.83 -13.15 -4.41
CA PRO A 155 7.28 -12.22 -3.38
C PRO A 155 8.42 -12.84 -2.56
N GLN A 156 9.36 -12.01 -2.13
CA GLN A 156 10.56 -12.45 -1.40
C GLN A 156 10.50 -12.12 0.09
N TYR A 157 9.69 -11.14 0.47
CA TYR A 157 9.60 -10.67 1.85
C TYR A 157 8.34 -11.21 2.54
N SER A 158 8.50 -11.80 3.74
CA SER A 158 7.33 -12.04 4.59
C SER A 158 6.79 -10.72 5.13
N LEU A 159 5.48 -10.65 5.39
CA LEU A 159 4.83 -9.47 5.96
C LEU A 159 5.54 -8.98 7.22
N LYS A 160 5.84 -9.89 8.15
CA LYS A 160 6.51 -9.55 9.42
C LYS A 160 7.89 -8.93 9.22
N THR A 161 8.69 -9.49 8.31
CA THR A 161 10.04 -8.96 8.02
C THR A 161 9.97 -7.57 7.41
N ALA A 162 9.14 -7.40 6.39
CA ALA A 162 9.01 -6.12 5.70
C ALA A 162 8.43 -5.01 6.60
N LEU A 163 7.42 -5.31 7.43
CA LEU A 163 6.87 -4.32 8.38
C LEU A 163 7.91 -3.85 9.40
N LYS A 164 8.80 -4.75 9.89
CA LYS A 164 9.89 -4.35 10.78
C LYS A 164 10.92 -3.46 10.08
N LEU A 165 11.23 -3.73 8.81
CA LEU A 165 12.08 -2.86 8.01
C LEU A 165 11.43 -1.48 7.82
N CYS A 166 10.15 -1.44 7.49
CA CYS A 166 9.38 -0.20 7.37
C CYS A 166 9.37 0.59 8.68
N LYS A 167 9.07 -0.05 9.82
CA LYS A 167 9.08 0.60 11.14
C LYS A 167 10.41 1.28 11.42
N THR A 168 11.53 0.56 11.18
CA THR A 168 12.87 1.12 11.38
C THR A 168 13.16 2.29 10.45
N TYR A 169 12.73 2.22 9.20
CA TYR A 169 12.89 3.30 8.23
C TYR A 169 12.07 4.54 8.63
N TRP A 170 10.80 4.38 8.97
CA TRP A 170 9.91 5.46 9.35
C TRP A 170 10.34 6.14 10.66
N GLN A 171 10.84 5.38 11.64
CA GLN A 171 11.41 5.93 12.87
C GLN A 171 12.63 6.84 12.60
N LYS A 172 13.51 6.42 11.69
CA LYS A 172 14.65 7.25 11.27
C LYS A 172 14.21 8.54 10.58
N LEU A 173 13.15 8.49 9.76
CA LEU A 173 12.61 9.69 9.11
C LEU A 173 12.04 10.67 10.12
N GLN A 174 11.26 10.21 11.10
CA GLN A 174 10.74 11.06 12.17
C GLN A 174 11.88 11.73 12.96
N ALA A 175 12.86 10.96 13.40
CA ALA A 175 14.01 11.51 14.15
C ALA A 175 14.79 12.57 13.36
N ASN A 176 14.91 12.42 12.04
CA ASN A 176 15.57 13.42 11.18
C ASN A 176 14.73 14.70 11.01
N GLN A 177 13.40 14.59 10.98
CA GLN A 177 12.51 15.74 10.92
C GLN A 177 12.53 16.55 12.23
N ASP A 178 12.51 15.87 13.38
CA ASP A 178 12.58 16.49 14.70
C ASP A 178 13.90 17.23 14.92
N ASN A 179 15.02 16.63 14.49
CA ASN A 179 16.35 17.25 14.58
C ASN A 179 16.53 18.43 13.61
N GLY A 180 15.83 18.42 12.46
CA GLY A 180 15.87 19.52 11.48
C GLY A 180 15.08 20.76 11.90
N GLN A 181 14.04 20.60 12.71
CA GLN A 181 13.24 21.71 13.25
C GLN A 181 13.94 22.43 14.42
N CYS A 182 14.82 21.76 15.17
CA CYS A 182 15.53 22.33 16.29
C CYS A 182 16.64 23.32 15.87
N SER A 183 17.07 23.33 14.61
CA SER A 183 18.15 24.20 14.11
C SER A 183 17.67 25.52 13.48
N SER A 184 16.37 25.80 13.43
CA SER A 184 15.81 27.02 12.79
C SER A 184 15.28 28.09 13.77
N GLU A 185 15.31 27.84 15.09
CA GLU A 185 14.80 28.80 16.09
C GLU A 185 15.88 29.66 16.78
N ASP A 186 17.18 29.41 16.58
CA ASP A 186 18.24 30.21 17.15
C ASP A 186 18.92 31.08 16.07
N GLY A 187 18.45 32.30 15.88
CA GLY A 187 19.23 33.26 15.10
C GLY A 187 18.49 34.45 14.50
N ASN A 188 17.82 35.25 15.30
CA ASN A 188 17.57 36.64 14.89
C ASN A 188 18.04 37.63 15.98
N PRO A 189 19.30 38.14 15.94
CA PRO A 189 19.66 39.30 16.74
C PRO A 189 19.07 40.56 16.08
N GLY A 190 18.18 41.22 16.81
CA GLY A 190 17.48 42.42 16.40
C GLY A 190 18.42 43.50 15.82
N MET A 191 18.08 43.97 14.64
CA MET A 191 18.66 45.12 13.99
C MET A 191 17.97 46.38 14.54
N GLN A 192 18.60 47.07 15.48
CA GLN A 192 18.20 48.43 15.90
C GLN A 192 18.38 49.39 14.73
N VAL A 193 17.28 49.98 14.29
CA VAL A 193 17.30 51.12 13.38
C VAL A 193 17.55 52.39 14.25
N ILE A 194 18.72 52.98 14.11
CA ILE A 194 19.01 54.31 14.63
C ILE A 194 18.59 55.30 13.54
N GLY A 195 17.65 56.17 13.89
CA GLY A 195 17.20 57.22 13.01
C GLY A 195 18.25 58.38 12.91
N GLY A 196 18.26 59.05 11.79
CA GLY A 196 18.90 60.28 11.45
C GLY A 196 18.25 60.87 10.21
#